data_03d58e6e5959c5028b1d245701c32045
#
_entry.id   03d58e6e5959c5028b1d245701c32045
#
_cell.length_a   1.000
_cell.length_b   1.000
_cell.length_c   1.000
_cell.angle_alpha   90.00
_cell.angle_beta   90.00
_cell.angle_gamma   90.00
#
_symmetry.space_group_name_H-M   'P 1'
#
loop_
_entity.id
_entity.type
_entity.pdbx_description
1 polymer ?
#
loop_
_entity_poly.entity_id
_entity_poly.type
_entity_poly.pdbx_seq_one_letter_code
_entity_poly.pdbx_strand_id
1 'polypeptide(L)'
;MIRIAICDDEKKILDEVEGYIKNYAEKENIADIEIFRFDSAGSLLSALEDGKTFDIFVLDVYIGDEMGTALAGDIRKFGIESPIIFATTSLEHAPQSYETGTLRYLIKPINPGKFYEAMGVALVWARKMSEHFLKFKTENGVASVNANHIMYSEAHDHYQYMRKDDGEEIKVRMTVTELFTMLSKYGGFVRIGSAYIINLRHVKNVTPTNVCLYNNYKIQIPRGKFTEIKNTFWNFQCEGQED
;
A
#
# COMPACT_ATOMS: atom_id res chain seq x y z
N MET A 1 -8.19 5.58 -12.56
CA MET A 1 -8.60 4.24 -13.03
C MET A 1 -8.25 3.26 -11.92
N ILE A 2 -9.23 2.51 -11.43
CA ILE A 2 -9.09 1.52 -10.35
C ILE A 2 -9.03 0.14 -10.99
N ARG A 3 -7.98 -0.62 -10.70
CA ARG A 3 -7.75 -1.96 -11.24
C ARG A 3 -8.14 -3.01 -10.23
N ILE A 4 -9.06 -3.88 -10.58
CA ILE A 4 -9.57 -4.93 -9.72
C ILE A 4 -9.21 -6.29 -10.31
N ALA A 5 -8.46 -7.11 -9.54
CA ALA A 5 -8.19 -8.49 -9.88
C ALA A 5 -9.23 -9.39 -9.21
N ILE A 6 -9.88 -10.25 -10.00
CA ILE A 6 -10.76 -11.31 -9.48
C ILE A 6 -10.14 -12.66 -9.84
N CYS A 7 -10.03 -13.57 -8.86
CA CYS A 7 -9.41 -14.87 -9.05
C CYS A 7 -10.29 -15.98 -8.44
N ASP A 8 -10.75 -16.88 -9.31
CA ASP A 8 -11.62 -18.00 -8.97
C ASP A 8 -11.57 -19.02 -10.13
N ASP A 9 -11.49 -20.31 -9.86
CA ASP A 9 -11.42 -21.36 -10.87
C ASP A 9 -12.80 -21.62 -11.50
N GLU A 10 -13.88 -21.19 -10.85
CA GLU A 10 -15.23 -21.28 -11.39
C GLU A 10 -15.60 -20.05 -12.25
N LYS A 11 -15.65 -20.23 -13.58
CA LYS A 11 -16.05 -19.18 -14.51
C LYS A 11 -17.37 -18.50 -14.15
N LYS A 12 -18.33 -19.26 -13.63
CA LYS A 12 -19.63 -18.73 -13.20
C LYS A 12 -19.49 -17.70 -12.08
N ILE A 13 -18.59 -17.95 -11.13
CA ILE A 13 -18.33 -17.04 -10.02
C ILE A 13 -17.59 -15.78 -10.52
N LEU A 14 -16.62 -15.95 -11.43
CA LEU A 14 -15.99 -14.80 -12.08
C LEU A 14 -17.00 -13.89 -12.78
N ASP A 15 -17.97 -14.48 -13.52
CA ASP A 15 -19.05 -13.74 -14.20
C ASP A 15 -19.97 -13.02 -13.19
N GLU A 16 -20.31 -13.68 -12.08
CA GLU A 16 -21.15 -13.13 -11.00
C GLU A 16 -20.46 -11.97 -10.30
N VAL A 17 -19.20 -12.14 -9.86
CA VAL A 17 -18.41 -11.11 -9.18
C VAL A 17 -18.18 -9.90 -10.09
N GLU A 18 -17.84 -10.13 -11.36
CA GLU A 18 -17.70 -9.06 -12.34
C GLU A 18 -19.02 -8.29 -12.50
N GLY A 19 -20.16 -8.98 -12.56
CA GLY A 19 -21.48 -8.36 -12.58
C GLY A 19 -21.75 -7.48 -11.38
N TYR A 20 -21.40 -7.94 -10.17
CA TYR A 20 -21.54 -7.13 -8.95
C TYR A 20 -20.64 -5.90 -8.97
N ILE A 21 -19.40 -6.02 -9.44
CA ILE A 21 -18.49 -4.87 -9.55
C ILE A 21 -19.05 -3.83 -10.50
N LYS A 22 -19.54 -4.25 -11.69
CA LYS A 22 -20.14 -3.34 -12.69
C LYS A 22 -21.38 -2.63 -12.15
N ASN A 23 -22.29 -3.39 -11.55
CA ASN A 23 -23.53 -2.83 -10.96
C ASN A 23 -23.19 -1.84 -9.81
N TYR A 24 -22.18 -2.14 -9.01
CA TYR A 24 -21.72 -1.24 -7.96
C TYR A 24 -21.13 0.04 -8.56
N ALA A 25 -20.30 -0.08 -9.60
CA ALA A 25 -19.71 1.06 -10.29
C ALA A 25 -20.76 2.00 -10.89
N GLU A 26 -21.79 1.44 -11.53
CA GLU A 26 -22.92 2.21 -12.06
C GLU A 26 -23.69 2.93 -10.96
N LYS A 27 -24.02 2.21 -9.88
CA LYS A 27 -24.76 2.79 -8.73
C LYS A 27 -24.02 3.94 -8.07
N GLU A 28 -22.70 3.83 -7.91
CA GLU A 28 -21.85 4.84 -7.25
C GLU A 28 -21.25 5.85 -8.24
N ASN A 29 -21.63 5.81 -9.53
CA ASN A 29 -21.14 6.68 -10.60
C ASN A 29 -19.60 6.67 -10.72
N ILE A 30 -18.98 5.49 -10.61
CA ILE A 30 -17.53 5.30 -10.74
C ILE A 30 -17.21 4.94 -12.19
N ALA A 31 -16.69 5.89 -12.96
CA ALA A 31 -16.45 5.70 -14.40
C ALA A 31 -15.19 4.86 -14.71
N ASP A 32 -14.19 4.86 -13.85
CA ASP A 32 -12.84 4.39 -14.14
C ASP A 32 -12.51 3.10 -13.37
N ILE A 33 -13.20 1.98 -13.68
CA ILE A 33 -12.88 0.65 -13.15
C ILE A 33 -12.45 -0.27 -14.29
N GLU A 34 -11.32 -0.95 -14.13
CA GLU A 34 -10.82 -2.00 -15.02
C GLU A 34 -10.78 -3.33 -14.25
N ILE A 35 -11.38 -4.39 -14.80
CA ILE A 35 -11.50 -5.69 -14.14
C ILE A 35 -10.62 -6.69 -14.87
N PHE A 36 -9.78 -7.40 -14.11
CA PHE A 36 -8.91 -8.46 -14.60
C PHE A 36 -9.35 -9.79 -13.99
N ARG A 37 -9.50 -10.80 -14.83
CA ARG A 37 -9.97 -12.14 -14.44
C ARG A 37 -8.83 -13.13 -14.48
N PHE A 38 -8.75 -13.94 -13.46
CA PHE A 38 -7.78 -15.01 -13.32
C PHE A 38 -8.51 -16.29 -12.90
N ASP A 39 -8.21 -17.40 -13.54
CA ASP A 39 -8.79 -18.71 -13.27
C ASP A 39 -7.86 -19.59 -12.39
N SER A 40 -6.71 -19.08 -12.03
CA SER A 40 -5.72 -19.78 -11.20
C SER A 40 -4.83 -18.78 -10.44
N ALA A 41 -4.28 -19.19 -9.29
CA ALA A 41 -3.32 -18.41 -8.54
C ALA A 41 -2.06 -18.14 -9.36
N GLY A 42 -1.57 -19.13 -10.11
CA GLY A 42 -0.40 -18.99 -10.98
C GLY A 42 -0.57 -17.91 -12.05
N SER A 43 -1.75 -17.79 -12.69
CA SER A 43 -2.01 -16.75 -13.69
C SER A 43 -2.00 -15.34 -13.11
N LEU A 44 -2.50 -15.17 -11.88
CA LEU A 44 -2.45 -13.90 -11.16
C LEU A 44 -1.02 -13.55 -10.73
N LEU A 45 -0.26 -14.51 -10.20
CA LEU A 45 1.13 -14.29 -9.80
C LEU A 45 2.01 -13.92 -10.99
N SER A 46 1.86 -14.60 -12.13
CA SER A 46 2.57 -14.24 -13.37
C SER A 46 2.25 -12.82 -13.83
N ALA A 47 1.00 -12.37 -13.68
CA ALA A 47 0.64 -11.00 -14.02
C ALA A 47 1.31 -9.97 -13.09
N LEU A 48 1.50 -10.31 -11.80
CA LEU A 48 2.23 -9.46 -10.85
C LEU A 48 3.73 -9.44 -11.17
N GLU A 49 4.33 -10.59 -11.51
CA GLU A 49 5.72 -10.70 -11.96
C GLU A 49 5.99 -9.90 -13.23
N ASP A 50 5.02 -9.84 -14.15
CA ASP A 50 5.06 -9.00 -15.35
C ASP A 50 4.88 -7.49 -15.05
N GLY A 51 4.80 -7.12 -13.77
CA GLY A 51 4.70 -5.72 -13.33
C GLY A 51 3.28 -5.13 -13.41
N LYS A 52 2.24 -5.95 -13.59
CA LYS A 52 0.86 -5.48 -13.46
C LYS A 52 0.56 -5.17 -11.99
N THR A 53 -0.21 -4.12 -11.76
CA THR A 53 -0.62 -3.68 -10.43
C THR A 53 -2.13 -3.68 -10.31
N PHE A 54 -2.65 -4.04 -9.13
CA PHE A 54 -4.08 -4.06 -8.84
C PHE A 54 -4.35 -3.33 -7.53
N ASP A 55 -5.42 -2.55 -7.53
CA ASP A 55 -5.81 -1.72 -6.37
C ASP A 55 -6.71 -2.48 -5.40
N ILE A 56 -7.40 -3.54 -5.86
CA ILE A 56 -8.29 -4.39 -5.07
C ILE A 56 -8.18 -5.82 -5.60
N PHE A 57 -8.17 -6.80 -4.69
CA PHE A 57 -8.25 -8.21 -5.01
C PHE A 57 -9.54 -8.82 -4.47
N VAL A 58 -10.22 -9.62 -5.29
CA VAL A 58 -11.33 -10.49 -4.88
C VAL A 58 -10.91 -11.92 -5.19
N LEU A 59 -10.67 -12.73 -4.17
CA LEU A 59 -10.06 -14.05 -4.30
C LEU A 59 -11.00 -15.13 -3.73
N ASP A 60 -11.08 -16.29 -4.38
CA ASP A 60 -11.55 -17.48 -3.67
C ASP A 60 -10.49 -17.97 -2.68
N VAL A 61 -10.93 -18.65 -1.64
CA VAL A 61 -10.03 -19.36 -0.70
C VAL A 61 -9.55 -20.68 -1.29
N TYR A 62 -10.35 -21.31 -2.14
CA TYR A 62 -10.02 -22.55 -2.83
C TYR A 62 -9.98 -22.28 -4.35
N ILE A 63 -8.79 -22.24 -4.92
CA ILE A 63 -8.56 -21.98 -6.36
C ILE A 63 -7.92 -23.25 -6.94
N GLY A 64 -8.75 -24.17 -7.44
CA GLY A 64 -8.29 -25.50 -7.82
C GLY A 64 -7.69 -26.24 -6.62
N ASP A 65 -6.44 -26.69 -6.74
CA ASP A 65 -5.69 -27.35 -5.66
C ASP A 65 -4.92 -26.37 -4.75
N GLU A 66 -5.00 -25.07 -5.01
CA GLU A 66 -4.24 -24.05 -4.27
C GLU A 66 -5.12 -23.29 -3.27
N MET A 67 -4.48 -22.83 -2.19
CA MET A 67 -5.15 -22.03 -1.18
C MET A 67 -5.03 -20.53 -1.50
N GLY A 68 -6.14 -19.82 -1.67
CA GLY A 68 -6.16 -18.38 -1.87
C GLY A 68 -5.57 -17.59 -0.70
N THR A 69 -5.54 -18.17 0.52
CA THR A 69 -4.83 -17.59 1.66
C THR A 69 -3.31 -17.62 1.45
N ALA A 70 -2.77 -18.66 0.81
CA ALA A 70 -1.37 -18.71 0.41
C ALA A 70 -1.09 -17.66 -0.70
N LEU A 71 -1.97 -17.58 -1.71
CA LEU A 71 -1.90 -16.56 -2.74
C LEU A 71 -1.91 -15.14 -2.14
N ALA A 72 -2.75 -14.87 -1.14
CA ALA A 72 -2.74 -13.58 -0.43
C ALA A 72 -1.39 -13.33 0.26
N GLY A 73 -0.79 -14.35 0.87
CA GLY A 73 0.56 -14.26 1.44
C GLY A 73 1.62 -13.95 0.39
N ASP A 74 1.53 -14.55 -0.80
CA ASP A 74 2.46 -14.27 -1.90
C ASP A 74 2.27 -12.84 -2.44
N ILE A 75 1.04 -12.37 -2.59
CA ILE A 75 0.75 -10.97 -2.94
C ILE A 75 1.43 -10.01 -1.93
N ARG A 76 1.39 -10.30 -0.64
CA ARG A 76 2.06 -9.49 0.40
C ARG A 76 3.59 -9.52 0.29
N LYS A 77 4.20 -10.64 -0.17
CA LYS A 77 5.65 -10.73 -0.43
C LYS A 77 6.11 -9.81 -1.56
N PHE A 78 5.24 -9.48 -2.51
CA PHE A 78 5.49 -8.43 -3.53
C PHE A 78 5.42 -7.00 -2.96
N GLY A 79 5.20 -6.83 -1.64
CA GLY A 79 5.02 -5.50 -1.04
C GLY A 79 3.68 -4.83 -1.38
N ILE A 80 2.71 -5.60 -1.85
CA ILE A 80 1.39 -5.09 -2.25
C ILE A 80 0.46 -5.09 -1.04
N GLU A 81 0.00 -3.90 -0.63
CA GLU A 81 -0.91 -3.70 0.52
C GLU A 81 -2.38 -3.50 0.11
N SER A 82 -2.68 -3.64 -1.17
CA SER A 82 -4.05 -3.52 -1.70
C SER A 82 -5.03 -4.41 -0.94
N PRO A 83 -6.26 -3.94 -0.66
CA PRO A 83 -7.26 -4.70 0.07
C PRO A 83 -7.63 -6.00 -0.64
N ILE A 84 -7.77 -7.06 0.15
CA ILE A 84 -8.19 -8.37 -0.30
C ILE A 84 -9.57 -8.68 0.27
N ILE A 85 -10.51 -9.05 -0.60
CA ILE A 85 -11.83 -9.57 -0.25
C ILE A 85 -11.82 -11.05 -0.61
N PHE A 86 -12.07 -11.93 0.35
CA PHE A 86 -12.29 -13.34 0.04
C PHE A 86 -13.75 -13.63 -0.23
N ALA A 87 -14.02 -14.43 -1.28
CA ALA A 87 -15.35 -14.98 -1.60
C ALA A 87 -15.23 -16.50 -1.66
N THR A 88 -15.83 -17.24 -0.71
CA THR A 88 -15.60 -18.68 -0.54
C THR A 88 -16.83 -19.43 -0.04
N THR A 89 -16.83 -20.75 -0.20
CA THR A 89 -17.85 -21.66 0.33
C THR A 89 -17.65 -22.01 1.81
N SER A 90 -16.46 -21.76 2.42
CA SER A 90 -16.12 -22.16 3.79
C SER A 90 -15.57 -21.00 4.62
N LEU A 91 -15.93 -21.00 5.92
CA LEU A 91 -15.40 -20.08 6.95
C LEU A 91 -14.20 -20.64 7.71
N GLU A 92 -13.79 -21.88 7.46
CA GLU A 92 -12.77 -22.57 8.25
C GLU A 92 -11.42 -21.83 8.27
N HIS A 93 -11.11 -21.07 7.22
CA HIS A 93 -9.87 -20.30 7.09
C HIS A 93 -10.01 -18.80 7.39
N ALA A 94 -11.20 -18.37 7.84
CA ALA A 94 -11.41 -16.97 8.20
C ALA A 94 -10.40 -16.44 9.26
N PRO A 95 -10.03 -17.20 10.32
CA PRO A 95 -9.04 -16.73 11.29
C PRO A 95 -7.65 -16.51 10.69
N GLN A 96 -7.21 -17.35 9.76
CA GLN A 96 -5.89 -17.23 9.10
C GLN A 96 -5.81 -16.05 8.13
N SER A 97 -6.93 -15.61 7.59
CA SER A 97 -6.99 -14.47 6.66
C SER A 97 -6.74 -13.13 7.36
N TYR A 98 -6.95 -13.01 8.66
CA TYR A 98 -6.61 -11.80 9.42
C TYR A 98 -5.10 -11.52 9.43
N GLU A 99 -4.26 -12.55 9.39
CA GLU A 99 -2.80 -12.41 9.35
C GLU A 99 -2.29 -11.84 8.02
N THR A 100 -3.06 -12.00 6.93
CA THR A 100 -2.72 -11.49 5.58
C THR A 100 -3.29 -10.10 5.31
N GLY A 101 -3.85 -9.41 6.30
CA GLY A 101 -4.45 -8.08 6.12
C GLY A 101 -5.71 -8.10 5.25
N THR A 102 -6.52 -9.16 5.37
CA THR A 102 -7.77 -9.33 4.63
C THR A 102 -8.83 -8.35 5.12
N LEU A 103 -9.45 -7.64 4.19
CA LEU A 103 -10.44 -6.61 4.52
C LEU A 103 -11.80 -7.22 4.89
N ARG A 104 -12.27 -8.22 4.14
CA ARG A 104 -13.59 -8.85 4.30
C ARG A 104 -13.59 -10.29 3.80
N TYR A 105 -14.50 -11.06 4.37
CA TYR A 105 -14.77 -12.45 4.04
C TYR A 105 -16.24 -12.61 3.65
N LEU A 106 -16.53 -13.11 2.46
CA LEU A 106 -17.86 -13.29 1.91
C LEU A 106 -18.12 -14.77 1.66
N ILE A 107 -19.28 -15.26 2.06
CA ILE A 107 -19.68 -16.66 1.88
C ILE A 107 -20.47 -16.78 0.58
N LYS A 108 -20.12 -17.76 -0.25
CA LYS A 108 -20.90 -18.19 -1.41
C LYS A 108 -22.16 -18.97 -0.95
N PRO A 109 -23.36 -18.70 -1.51
CA PRO A 109 -23.63 -17.75 -2.58
C PRO A 109 -23.48 -16.31 -2.08
N ILE A 110 -22.81 -15.47 -2.86
CA ILE A 110 -22.46 -14.12 -2.47
C ILE A 110 -23.71 -13.25 -2.37
N ASN A 111 -23.95 -12.66 -1.20
CA ASN A 111 -25.00 -11.68 -1.02
C ASN A 111 -24.57 -10.34 -1.65
N PRO A 112 -25.31 -9.79 -2.64
CA PRO A 112 -24.93 -8.52 -3.29
C PRO A 112 -24.75 -7.35 -2.34
N GLY A 113 -25.61 -7.23 -1.30
CA GLY A 113 -25.51 -6.15 -0.31
C GLY A 113 -24.21 -6.20 0.47
N LYS A 114 -23.82 -7.39 0.97
CA LYS A 114 -22.55 -7.60 1.67
C LYS A 114 -21.34 -7.37 0.74
N PHE A 115 -21.46 -7.76 -0.54
CA PHE A 115 -20.43 -7.50 -1.52
C PHE A 115 -20.24 -5.99 -1.72
N TYR A 116 -21.32 -5.23 -1.84
CA TYR A 116 -21.27 -3.78 -2.03
C TYR A 116 -20.69 -3.06 -0.79
N GLU A 117 -21.00 -3.51 0.41
CA GLU A 117 -20.38 -3.00 1.64
C GLU A 117 -18.86 -3.25 1.65
N ALA A 118 -18.43 -4.48 1.30
CA ALA A 118 -17.01 -4.84 1.22
C ALA A 118 -16.29 -4.02 0.15
N MET A 119 -16.91 -3.86 -1.03
CA MET A 119 -16.35 -3.08 -2.13
C MET A 119 -16.24 -1.60 -1.78
N GLY A 120 -17.23 -1.02 -1.07
CA GLY A 120 -17.18 0.37 -0.61
C GLY A 120 -15.97 0.63 0.28
N VAL A 121 -15.73 -0.25 1.26
CA VAL A 121 -14.54 -0.16 2.14
C VAL A 121 -13.26 -0.35 1.35
N ALA A 122 -13.20 -1.33 0.43
CA ALA A 122 -12.04 -1.58 -0.41
C ALA A 122 -11.68 -0.38 -1.30
N LEU A 123 -12.68 0.28 -1.87
CA LEU A 123 -12.49 1.47 -2.69
C LEU A 123 -11.97 2.68 -1.89
N VAL A 124 -12.46 2.89 -0.67
CA VAL A 124 -11.92 3.93 0.22
C VAL A 124 -10.45 3.67 0.50
N TRP A 125 -10.10 2.42 0.78
CA TRP A 125 -8.72 2.00 0.99
C TRP A 125 -7.85 2.20 -0.26
N ALA A 126 -8.30 1.72 -1.42
CA ALA A 126 -7.59 1.84 -2.68
C ALA A 126 -7.34 3.33 -3.06
N ARG A 127 -8.34 4.19 -2.83
CA ARG A 127 -8.19 5.65 -3.04
C ARG A 127 -7.16 6.25 -2.09
N LYS A 128 -7.24 5.95 -0.78
CA LYS A 128 -6.23 6.42 0.19
C LYS A 128 -4.83 5.98 -0.21
N MET A 129 -4.66 4.74 -0.67
CA MET A 129 -3.37 4.22 -1.13
C MET A 129 -2.90 4.89 -2.42
N SER A 130 -3.78 5.13 -3.39
CA SER A 130 -3.43 5.81 -4.64
C SER A 130 -3.02 7.28 -4.41
N GLU A 131 -3.58 7.93 -3.40
CA GLU A 131 -3.20 9.29 -3.00
C GLU A 131 -1.77 9.37 -2.48
N HIS A 132 -1.19 8.26 -2.01
CA HIS A 132 0.19 8.20 -1.50
C HIS A 132 1.26 8.01 -2.59
N PHE A 133 0.88 7.78 -3.84
CA PHE A 133 1.84 7.63 -4.94
C PHE A 133 2.29 8.99 -5.50
N LEU A 134 3.59 9.20 -5.46
CA LEU A 134 4.28 10.35 -6.04
C LEU A 134 4.97 9.96 -7.33
N LYS A 135 4.92 10.82 -8.34
CA LYS A 135 5.66 10.62 -9.60
C LYS A 135 6.85 11.57 -9.64
N PHE A 136 8.03 11.00 -9.81
CA PHE A 136 9.28 11.73 -9.90
C PHE A 136 9.92 11.55 -11.29
N LYS A 137 10.42 12.65 -11.86
CA LYS A 137 11.30 12.57 -13.03
C LYS A 137 12.68 12.17 -12.55
N THR A 138 13.20 11.07 -13.07
CA THR A 138 14.55 10.56 -12.81
C THR A 138 15.39 10.64 -14.08
N GLU A 139 16.68 10.37 -13.99
CA GLU A 139 17.58 10.30 -15.16
C GLU A 139 17.15 9.19 -16.14
N ASN A 140 16.48 8.14 -15.64
CA ASN A 140 16.06 6.97 -16.42
C ASN A 140 14.56 7.00 -16.83
N GLY A 141 13.85 8.13 -16.62
CA GLY A 141 12.43 8.24 -16.95
C GLY A 141 11.57 8.75 -15.80
N VAL A 142 10.45 8.11 -15.53
CA VAL A 142 9.51 8.48 -14.46
C VAL A 142 9.41 7.34 -13.46
N ALA A 143 9.75 7.60 -12.20
CA ALA A 143 9.51 6.68 -11.07
C ALA A 143 8.19 7.02 -10.39
N SER A 144 7.39 5.98 -10.10
CA SER A 144 6.20 6.07 -9.25
C SER A 144 6.53 5.49 -7.88
N VAL A 145 6.40 6.27 -6.82
CA VAL A 145 6.88 5.93 -5.47
C VAL A 145 5.76 6.12 -4.47
N ASN A 146 5.44 5.10 -3.71
CA ASN A 146 4.55 5.26 -2.58
C ASN A 146 5.28 5.99 -1.44
N ALA A 147 4.71 7.11 -0.98
CA ALA A 147 5.29 7.92 0.09
C ALA A 147 5.51 7.11 1.38
N ASN A 148 4.65 6.13 1.68
CA ASN A 148 4.77 5.29 2.87
C ASN A 148 6.05 4.46 2.88
N HIS A 149 6.55 4.03 1.72
CA HIS A 149 7.77 3.23 1.57
C HIS A 149 9.05 4.08 1.59
N ILE A 150 8.95 5.41 1.51
CA ILE A 150 10.13 6.28 1.63
C ILE A 150 10.51 6.34 3.11
N MET A 151 11.68 5.81 3.46
CA MET A 151 12.21 5.87 4.83
C MET A 151 12.80 7.25 5.13
N TYR A 152 13.63 7.74 4.23
CA TYR A 152 14.26 9.06 4.33
C TYR A 152 14.74 9.55 2.97
N SER A 153 15.02 10.84 2.88
CA SER A 153 15.75 11.45 1.76
C SER A 153 16.95 12.20 2.30
N GLU A 154 18.05 12.12 1.57
CA GLU A 154 19.28 12.86 1.82
C GLU A 154 19.61 13.75 0.64
N ALA A 155 19.96 15.01 0.92
CA ALA A 155 20.35 15.97 -0.11
C ALA A 155 21.86 15.93 -0.34
N HIS A 156 22.25 15.77 -1.60
CA HIS A 156 23.63 15.97 -2.06
C HIS A 156 23.60 16.87 -3.31
N ASP A 157 24.28 17.98 -3.24
CA ASP A 157 24.32 19.00 -4.30
C ASP A 157 22.91 19.44 -4.72
N HIS A 158 22.52 19.17 -5.96
CA HIS A 158 21.19 19.50 -6.51
C HIS A 158 20.22 18.31 -6.56
N TYR A 159 20.56 17.20 -5.90
CA TYR A 159 19.79 15.97 -5.93
C TYR A 159 19.30 15.57 -4.55
N GLN A 160 18.14 14.89 -4.53
CA GLN A 160 17.62 14.17 -3.40
C GLN A 160 17.77 12.68 -3.66
N TYR A 161 18.33 11.98 -2.71
CA TYR A 161 18.46 10.52 -2.70
C TYR A 161 17.45 9.96 -1.73
N MET A 162 16.33 9.46 -2.26
CA MET A 162 15.28 8.86 -1.46
C MET A 162 15.56 7.37 -1.29
N ARG A 163 15.64 6.91 -0.04
CA ARG A 163 15.84 5.50 0.30
C ARG A 163 14.51 4.88 0.72
N LYS A 164 14.14 3.78 0.06
CA LYS A 164 12.95 2.99 0.36
C LYS A 164 13.25 1.90 1.40
N ASP A 165 12.21 1.35 2.00
CA ASP A 165 12.26 0.26 2.97
C ASP A 165 12.73 -1.08 2.38
N ASP A 166 12.53 -1.32 1.07
CA ASP A 166 13.08 -2.44 0.31
C ASP A 166 14.56 -2.29 -0.06
N GLY A 167 15.18 -1.14 0.28
CA GLY A 167 16.58 -0.83 0.01
C GLY A 167 16.84 -0.13 -1.33
N GLU A 168 15.80 0.03 -2.17
CA GLU A 168 15.94 0.80 -3.41
C GLU A 168 16.24 2.27 -3.10
N GLU A 169 17.09 2.89 -3.95
CA GLU A 169 17.39 4.30 -3.92
C GLU A 169 16.90 4.98 -5.18
N ILE A 170 16.20 6.08 -5.00
CA ILE A 170 15.67 6.90 -6.09
C ILE A 170 16.32 8.26 -6.05
N LYS A 171 17.06 8.61 -7.12
CA LYS A 171 17.72 9.90 -7.31
C LYS A 171 16.84 10.84 -8.12
N VAL A 172 16.54 12.00 -7.55
CA VAL A 172 15.72 13.03 -8.20
C VAL A 172 16.39 14.40 -8.11
N ARG A 173 16.30 15.20 -9.17
CA ARG A 173 16.84 16.57 -9.19
C ARG A 173 15.81 17.55 -8.68
N MET A 174 15.90 17.88 -7.40
CA MET A 174 15.02 18.86 -6.75
C MET A 174 15.63 19.33 -5.42
N THR A 175 15.13 20.43 -4.89
CA THR A 175 15.55 20.94 -3.59
C THR A 175 14.89 20.16 -2.44
N VAL A 176 15.50 20.20 -1.24
CA VAL A 176 14.90 19.64 -0.01
C VAL A 176 13.54 20.24 0.26
N THR A 177 13.38 21.56 0.01
CA THR A 177 12.12 22.26 0.26
C THR A 177 11.01 21.81 -0.67
N GLU A 178 11.28 21.62 -1.95
CA GLU A 178 10.31 21.11 -2.92
C GLU A 178 9.87 19.69 -2.55
N LEU A 179 10.84 18.80 -2.26
CA LEU A 179 10.52 17.43 -1.88
C LEU A 179 9.73 17.40 -0.57
N PHE A 180 10.13 18.18 0.44
CA PHE A 180 9.40 18.24 1.71
C PHE A 180 7.96 18.74 1.54
N THR A 181 7.74 19.77 0.69
CA THR A 181 6.38 20.27 0.39
C THR A 181 5.51 19.19 -0.26
N MET A 182 6.09 18.32 -1.08
CA MET A 182 5.37 17.20 -1.67
C MET A 182 5.06 16.12 -0.62
N LEU A 183 6.05 15.71 0.19
CA LEU A 183 5.94 14.62 1.16
C LEU A 183 5.10 15.00 2.40
N SER A 184 5.14 16.25 2.84
CA SER A 184 4.39 16.71 4.04
C SER A 184 2.87 16.56 3.92
N LYS A 185 2.33 16.48 2.70
CA LYS A 185 0.92 16.21 2.44
C LYS A 185 0.45 14.83 2.92
N TYR A 186 1.38 13.89 3.07
CA TYR A 186 1.08 12.50 3.46
C TYR A 186 1.23 12.24 4.97
N GLY A 187 1.52 13.29 5.75
CA GLY A 187 1.77 13.16 7.19
C GLY A 187 3.04 12.38 7.52
N GLY A 188 3.52 12.52 8.75
CA GLY A 188 4.65 11.74 9.25
C GLY A 188 6.03 12.09 8.68
N PHE A 189 6.16 13.04 7.76
CA PHE A 189 7.45 13.51 7.26
C PHE A 189 7.95 14.72 8.02
N VAL A 190 9.22 14.67 8.44
CA VAL A 190 9.90 15.77 9.16
C VAL A 190 11.26 16.07 8.55
N ARG A 191 11.68 17.34 8.63
CA ARG A 191 13.03 17.76 8.21
C ARG A 191 13.99 17.68 9.38
N ILE A 192 15.16 17.11 9.13
CA ILE A 192 16.28 17.10 10.07
C ILE A 192 17.44 17.91 9.45
N GLY A 193 17.64 19.10 9.99
CA GLY A 193 18.63 20.03 9.43
C GLY A 193 18.29 20.49 8.02
N SER A 194 19.32 20.73 7.20
CA SER A 194 19.19 21.20 5.83
C SER A 194 19.19 20.07 4.80
N ALA A 195 19.61 18.86 5.18
CA ALA A 195 19.91 17.79 4.23
C ALA A 195 18.91 16.62 4.27
N TYR A 196 18.24 16.38 5.42
CA TYR A 196 17.42 15.18 5.57
C TYR A 196 15.93 15.48 5.67
N ILE A 197 15.14 14.59 5.06
CA ILE A 197 13.71 14.42 5.31
C ILE A 197 13.52 12.99 5.77
N ILE A 198 12.82 12.77 6.89
CA ILE A 198 12.61 11.45 7.49
C ILE A 198 11.11 11.16 7.55
N ASN A 199 10.74 9.93 7.28
CA ASN A 199 9.40 9.43 7.54
C ASN A 199 9.35 8.80 8.94
N LEU A 200 8.54 9.36 9.83
CA LEU A 200 8.40 8.94 11.22
C LEU A 200 7.86 7.50 11.37
N ARG A 201 7.17 6.97 10.35
CA ARG A 201 6.72 5.56 10.32
C ARG A 201 7.88 4.58 10.39
N HIS A 202 9.04 4.97 9.87
CA HIS A 202 10.24 4.13 9.83
C HIS A 202 11.23 4.44 10.96
N VAL A 203 10.86 5.31 11.91
CA VAL A 203 11.71 5.65 13.07
C VAL A 203 11.52 4.64 14.19
N LYS A 204 12.61 3.98 14.57
CA LYS A 204 12.66 3.04 15.68
C LYS A 204 12.73 3.74 17.03
N ASN A 205 13.62 4.74 17.14
CA ASN A 205 13.75 5.59 18.34
C ASN A 205 14.48 6.90 18.03
N VAL A 206 14.35 7.85 18.96
CA VAL A 206 15.03 9.15 18.91
C VAL A 206 15.89 9.30 20.17
N THR A 207 17.19 9.49 19.99
CA THR A 207 18.18 9.74 21.04
C THR A 207 18.59 11.22 21.04
N PRO A 208 19.29 11.74 22.07
CA PRO A 208 19.73 13.14 22.09
C PRO A 208 20.57 13.57 20.88
N THR A 209 21.23 12.62 20.22
CA THR A 209 22.15 12.89 19.10
C THR A 209 21.69 12.36 17.76
N ASN A 210 20.79 11.37 17.74
CA ASN A 210 20.41 10.69 16.50
C ASN A 210 18.93 10.29 16.45
N VAL A 211 18.36 10.31 15.25
CA VAL A 211 17.18 9.53 14.89
C VAL A 211 17.66 8.19 14.34
N CYS A 212 17.16 7.09 14.90
CA CYS A 212 17.51 5.74 14.49
C CYS A 212 16.33 5.11 13.73
N LEU A 213 16.55 4.64 12.52
CA LEU A 213 15.55 3.98 11.69
C LEU A 213 15.53 2.46 11.95
N TYR A 214 14.47 1.76 11.53
CA TYR A 214 14.34 0.31 11.70
C TYR A 214 15.43 -0.49 10.97
N ASN A 215 16.00 0.04 9.86
CA ASN A 215 17.15 -0.54 9.16
C ASN A 215 18.50 -0.26 9.85
N ASN A 216 18.48 0.28 11.09
CA ASN A 216 19.63 0.70 11.90
C ASN A 216 20.43 1.89 11.33
N TYR A 217 19.94 2.55 10.27
CA TYR A 217 20.53 3.81 9.81
C TYR A 217 20.31 4.91 10.85
N LYS A 218 21.34 5.74 11.08
CA LYS A 218 21.31 6.80 12.08
C LYS A 218 21.50 8.16 11.42
N ILE A 219 20.58 9.07 11.67
CA ILE A 219 20.62 10.44 11.17
C ILE A 219 20.88 11.38 12.32
N GLN A 220 21.96 12.16 12.23
CA GLN A 220 22.39 13.04 13.30
C GLN A 220 21.41 14.21 13.50
N ILE A 221 21.02 14.44 14.73
CA ILE A 221 20.18 15.59 15.13
C ILE A 221 21.06 16.84 15.31
N PRO A 222 20.72 17.96 14.65
CA PRO A 222 21.39 19.23 14.89
C PRO A 222 21.29 19.66 16.37
N ARG A 223 22.33 20.35 16.86
CA ARG A 223 22.36 20.84 18.26
C ARG A 223 21.10 21.66 18.57
N GLY A 224 20.50 21.42 19.73
CA GLY A 224 19.30 22.12 20.18
C GLY A 224 17.97 21.66 19.56
N LYS A 225 17.95 20.70 18.62
CA LYS A 225 16.73 20.23 17.97
C LYS A 225 16.12 18.94 18.53
N PHE A 226 16.79 18.32 19.51
CA PHE A 226 16.33 17.05 20.08
C PHE A 226 14.91 17.10 20.64
N THR A 227 14.59 18.10 21.45
CA THR A 227 13.27 18.21 22.11
C THR A 227 12.15 18.38 21.09
N GLU A 228 12.37 19.19 20.05
CA GLU A 228 11.41 19.39 18.95
C GLU A 228 11.13 18.07 18.23
N ILE A 229 12.19 17.38 17.78
CA ILE A 229 12.08 16.13 17.03
C ILE A 229 11.46 15.01 17.88
N LYS A 230 11.87 14.90 19.14
CA LYS A 230 11.30 13.94 20.08
C LYS A 230 9.80 14.16 20.28
N ASN A 231 9.36 15.39 20.47
CA ASN A 231 7.95 15.70 20.67
C ASN A 231 7.14 15.43 19.39
N THR A 232 7.67 15.78 18.20
CA THR A 232 7.03 15.47 16.93
C THR A 232 6.87 13.96 16.74
N PHE A 233 7.90 13.17 17.05
CA PHE A 233 7.84 11.71 17.00
C PHE A 233 6.83 11.15 17.99
N TRP A 234 6.82 11.65 19.23
CA TRP A 234 5.87 11.23 20.26
C TRP A 234 4.41 11.48 19.85
N ASN A 235 4.10 12.70 19.39
CA ASN A 235 2.75 13.06 18.95
C ASN A 235 2.31 12.17 17.78
N PHE A 236 3.18 11.93 16.80
CA PHE A 236 2.90 11.05 15.68
C PHE A 236 2.55 9.62 16.12
N GLN A 237 3.24 9.09 17.13
CA GLN A 237 2.95 7.76 17.69
C GLN A 237 1.61 7.72 18.45
N CYS A 238 1.25 8.82 19.16
CA CYS A 238 -0.02 8.90 19.88
C CYS A 238 -1.22 9.05 18.94
N GLU A 239 -1.10 9.85 17.87
CA GLU A 239 -2.17 10.01 16.86
C GLU A 239 -2.49 8.70 16.11
N GLY A 240 -1.53 7.78 16.00
CA GLY A 240 -1.74 6.46 15.38
C GLY A 240 -2.38 5.38 16.28
N GLN A 241 -2.73 5.70 17.53
CA GLN A 241 -3.34 4.77 18.50
C GLN A 241 -4.83 5.03 18.77
N GLU A 242 -5.45 6.02 18.12
CA GLU A 242 -6.86 6.38 18.31
C GLU A 242 -7.84 5.77 17.26
N ASP A 243 -7.42 4.72 16.50
CA ASP A 243 -8.32 3.98 15.58
C ASP A 243 -8.47 2.50 15.97
#